data_51606b624cdca80de102e95448d029da
#
_entry.id   51606b624cdca80de102e95448d029da
#
_cell.length_a   1.000
_cell.length_b   1.000
_cell.length_c   1.000
_cell.angle_alpha   90.00
_cell.angle_beta   90.00
_cell.angle_gamma   90.00
#
_symmetry.space_group_name_H-M   'P 1'
#
loop_
_entity.id
_entity.type
_entity.pdbx_description
1 polymer ?
#
loop_
_entity_poly.entity_id
_entity_poly.type
_entity_poly.pdbx_seq_one_letter_code
_entity_poly.pdbx_strand_id
1 'polypeptide(L)'
;ISDLICKGVKPKFYFISGSGNKKSFSKKNLLKLSKSLAQEQKRFDIFLCGGDTTFSNKLSFSITSVGYSKDIIYRNKTKLNDDVYVTGNLGDSFLGLQVLKKKFNFKKKINDYFIDKYFKPNIQIALSKKLLNFANSSIDISDGLIADLEKMMNFQKLSYLLNENKIPISKNLLNFIKKYNYKKIELVSKGDDYQVLFTARPSKSRIIDKTAKALDIKITKIGK
;
A
#
# COMPACT_ATOMS: atom_id res chain seq x y z
N ILE A 1 -0.85 4.96 -7.01
CA ILE A 1 -1.62 5.84 -6.07
C ILE A 1 -0.91 5.90 -4.72
N SER A 2 -0.58 4.77 -4.10
CA SER A 2 0.09 4.69 -2.79
C SER A 2 1.38 5.49 -2.72
N ASP A 3 2.21 5.43 -3.76
CA ASP A 3 3.43 6.24 -3.87
C ASP A 3 3.18 7.75 -3.72
N LEU A 4 2.17 8.28 -4.39
CA LEU A 4 1.82 9.71 -4.27
C LEU A 4 1.34 10.06 -2.87
N ILE A 5 0.54 9.18 -2.26
CA ILE A 5 0.06 9.37 -0.89
C ILE A 5 1.24 9.47 0.08
N CYS A 6 2.22 8.58 -0.05
CA CYS A 6 3.44 8.61 0.76
C CYS A 6 4.28 9.87 0.54
N LYS A 7 4.15 10.54 -0.60
CA LYS A 7 4.76 11.86 -0.83
C LYS A 7 3.96 13.03 -0.22
N GLY A 8 2.83 12.76 0.43
CA GLY A 8 1.91 13.81 0.90
C GLY A 8 1.05 14.40 -0.20
N VAL A 9 0.98 13.74 -1.35
CA VAL A 9 0.32 14.22 -2.56
C VAL A 9 -0.98 13.45 -2.80
N LYS A 10 -2.09 14.15 -3.00
CA LYS A 10 -3.33 13.53 -3.48
C LYS A 10 -3.20 13.31 -4.99
N PRO A 11 -3.37 12.07 -5.51
CA PRO A 11 -3.45 11.83 -6.94
C PRO A 11 -4.59 12.65 -7.55
N LYS A 12 -4.41 13.15 -8.76
CA LYS A 12 -5.44 13.94 -9.45
C LYS A 12 -5.77 13.38 -10.82
N PHE A 13 -4.75 13.01 -11.57
CA PHE A 13 -4.87 12.51 -12.92
C PHE A 13 -4.14 11.18 -13.10
N TYR A 14 -4.55 10.41 -14.09
CA TYR A 14 -3.78 9.26 -14.53
C TYR A 14 -3.89 9.05 -16.04
N PHE A 15 -2.89 8.38 -16.57
CA PHE A 15 -2.83 7.89 -17.94
C PHE A 15 -2.74 6.37 -17.91
N ILE A 16 -3.34 5.70 -18.91
CA ILE A 16 -3.28 4.25 -19.01
C ILE A 16 -2.89 3.85 -20.43
N SER A 17 -1.79 3.13 -20.56
CA SER A 17 -1.41 2.49 -21.84
C SER A 17 -1.64 1.00 -21.72
N GLY A 18 -2.31 0.43 -22.73
CA GLY A 18 -2.62 -0.98 -22.79
C GLY A 18 -2.02 -1.64 -24.01
N SER A 19 -1.41 -2.81 -23.86
CA SER A 19 -1.02 -3.64 -24.99
C SER A 19 -1.65 -5.02 -24.91
N GLY A 20 -2.07 -5.55 -26.06
CA GLY A 20 -2.75 -6.85 -26.11
C GLY A 20 -3.26 -7.18 -27.51
N ASN A 21 -3.86 -8.35 -27.65
CA ASN A 21 -4.44 -8.81 -28.91
C ASN A 21 -5.96 -8.56 -28.96
N LYS A 22 -6.59 -8.84 -30.10
CA LYS A 22 -8.04 -8.69 -30.32
C LYS A 22 -8.90 -9.44 -29.28
N LYS A 23 -8.46 -10.60 -28.78
CA LYS A 23 -9.16 -11.37 -27.76
C LYS A 23 -9.10 -10.67 -26.40
N SER A 24 -7.93 -10.13 -26.02
CA SER A 24 -7.75 -9.36 -24.78
C SER A 24 -8.59 -8.08 -24.79
N PHE A 25 -8.63 -7.36 -25.90
CA PHE A 25 -9.42 -6.13 -26.09
C PHE A 25 -10.77 -6.35 -26.77
N SER A 26 -11.39 -7.52 -26.53
CA SER A 26 -12.77 -7.74 -26.96
C SER A 26 -13.71 -6.71 -26.31
N LYS A 27 -14.82 -6.36 -27.00
CA LYS A 27 -15.85 -5.44 -26.47
C LYS A 27 -16.26 -5.78 -25.04
N LYS A 28 -16.43 -7.06 -24.73
CA LYS A 28 -16.78 -7.56 -23.38
C LYS A 28 -15.69 -7.18 -22.33
N ASN A 29 -14.43 -7.37 -22.66
CA ASN A 29 -13.31 -7.07 -21.76
C ASN A 29 -13.11 -5.55 -21.58
N LEU A 30 -13.22 -4.79 -22.66
CA LEU A 30 -13.16 -3.33 -22.61
C LEU A 30 -14.28 -2.72 -21.75
N LEU A 31 -15.51 -3.25 -21.85
CA LEU A 31 -16.62 -2.82 -20.98
C LEU A 31 -16.36 -3.13 -19.52
N LYS A 32 -15.75 -4.28 -19.19
CA LYS A 32 -15.36 -4.61 -17.81
C LYS A 32 -14.28 -3.66 -17.29
N LEU A 33 -13.25 -3.41 -18.11
CA LEU A 33 -12.16 -2.48 -17.79
C LEU A 33 -12.69 -1.07 -17.55
N SER A 34 -13.51 -0.56 -18.46
CA SER A 34 -14.13 0.77 -18.36
C SER A 34 -14.96 0.92 -17.08
N LYS A 35 -15.79 -0.07 -16.73
CA LYS A 35 -16.56 -0.07 -15.48
C LYS A 35 -15.66 -0.06 -14.24
N SER A 36 -14.59 -0.87 -14.24
CA SER A 36 -13.64 -0.91 -13.13
C SER A 36 -12.91 0.42 -12.98
N LEU A 37 -12.41 1.00 -14.07
CA LEU A 37 -11.76 2.31 -14.05
C LEU A 37 -12.70 3.41 -13.56
N ALA A 38 -13.97 3.41 -13.99
CA ALA A 38 -14.97 4.39 -13.53
C ALA A 38 -15.24 4.28 -12.02
N GLN A 39 -15.27 3.05 -11.46
CA GLN A 39 -15.40 2.84 -10.03
C GLN A 39 -14.20 3.39 -9.25
N GLU A 40 -12.98 3.12 -9.71
CA GLU A 40 -11.77 3.62 -9.05
C GLU A 40 -11.59 5.13 -9.21
N GLN A 41 -11.98 5.72 -10.35
CA GLN A 41 -12.03 7.17 -10.53
C GLN A 41 -12.94 7.83 -9.47
N LYS A 42 -14.13 7.28 -9.28
CA LYS A 42 -15.07 7.77 -8.25
C LYS A 42 -14.52 7.57 -6.84
N ARG A 43 -13.93 6.40 -6.56
CA ARG A 43 -13.40 6.05 -5.24
C ARG A 43 -12.25 6.96 -4.81
N PHE A 44 -11.35 7.29 -5.72
CA PHE A 44 -10.14 8.05 -5.43
C PHE A 44 -10.22 9.53 -5.85
N ASP A 45 -11.31 9.95 -6.48
CA ASP A 45 -11.49 11.31 -7.04
C ASP A 45 -10.33 11.66 -7.97
N ILE A 46 -10.04 10.77 -8.94
CA ILE A 46 -8.99 10.88 -9.94
C ILE A 46 -9.60 10.83 -11.34
N PHE A 47 -8.93 11.44 -12.33
CA PHE A 47 -9.44 11.54 -13.70
C PHE A 47 -8.50 10.90 -14.70
N LEU A 48 -9.06 10.08 -15.60
CA LEU A 48 -8.34 9.58 -16.76
C LEU A 48 -8.14 10.74 -17.77
N CYS A 49 -6.87 11.03 -18.07
CA CYS A 49 -6.52 12.10 -19.00
C CYS A 49 -6.17 11.61 -20.41
N GLY A 50 -5.90 10.32 -20.57
CA GLY A 50 -5.56 9.73 -21.84
C GLY A 50 -4.75 8.45 -21.69
N GLY A 51 -4.19 8.01 -22.80
CA GLY A 51 -3.40 6.81 -22.87
C GLY A 51 -3.26 6.34 -24.31
N ASP A 52 -2.77 5.12 -24.48
CA ASP A 52 -2.59 4.52 -25.79
C ASP A 52 -2.93 3.03 -25.75
N THR A 53 -3.22 2.46 -26.92
CA THR A 53 -3.49 1.03 -27.07
C THR A 53 -2.69 0.49 -28.24
N THR A 54 -1.82 -0.48 -27.95
CA THR A 54 -0.95 -1.10 -28.96
C THR A 54 -1.21 -2.59 -29.11
N PHE A 55 -0.90 -3.14 -30.25
CA PHE A 55 -0.99 -4.58 -30.49
C PHE A 55 0.17 -5.32 -29.83
N SER A 56 -0.14 -6.42 -29.12
CA SER A 56 0.85 -7.33 -28.54
C SER A 56 0.23 -8.71 -28.30
N ASN A 57 1.05 -9.75 -28.31
CA ASN A 57 0.61 -11.10 -27.94
C ASN A 57 0.35 -11.27 -26.44
N LYS A 58 0.93 -10.41 -25.61
CA LYS A 58 0.74 -10.41 -24.14
C LYS A 58 -0.09 -9.21 -23.71
N LEU A 59 -1.07 -9.47 -22.84
CA LEU A 59 -1.82 -8.38 -22.22
C LEU A 59 -0.96 -7.71 -21.15
N SER A 60 -0.78 -6.41 -21.26
CA SER A 60 -0.17 -5.60 -20.20
C SER A 60 -0.83 -4.23 -20.11
N PHE A 61 -0.74 -3.61 -18.93
CA PHE A 61 -1.17 -2.24 -18.69
C PHE A 61 -0.06 -1.49 -17.95
N SER A 62 0.16 -0.25 -18.39
CA SER A 62 1.00 0.71 -17.67
C SER A 62 0.13 1.87 -17.24
N ILE A 63 0.19 2.23 -15.94
CA ILE A 63 -0.59 3.33 -15.38
C ILE A 63 0.37 4.34 -14.77
N THR A 64 0.27 5.59 -15.24
CA THR A 64 1.02 6.73 -14.69
C THR A 64 0.05 7.63 -13.95
N SER A 65 0.23 7.79 -12.64
CA SER A 65 -0.56 8.70 -11.81
C SER A 65 0.18 10.00 -11.55
N VAL A 66 -0.54 11.11 -11.59
CA VAL A 66 -0.01 12.46 -11.41
C VAL A 66 -0.80 13.19 -10.32
N GLY A 67 -0.09 13.90 -9.47
CA GLY A 67 -0.66 14.78 -8.45
C GLY A 67 0.24 16.01 -8.26
N TYR A 68 -0.25 17.01 -7.53
CA TYR A 68 0.45 18.28 -7.32
C TYR A 68 0.53 18.59 -5.83
N SER A 69 1.68 19.07 -5.39
CA SER A 69 1.89 19.61 -4.05
C SER A 69 3.00 20.65 -4.08
N LYS A 70 2.93 21.65 -3.18
CA LYS A 70 4.04 22.60 -2.96
C LYS A 70 5.19 21.92 -2.23
N ASP A 71 4.87 21.04 -1.29
CA ASP A 71 5.84 20.30 -0.48
C ASP A 71 5.65 18.80 -0.67
N ILE A 72 6.73 18.05 -0.61
CA ILE A 72 6.73 16.59 -0.70
C ILE A 72 7.55 15.94 0.40
N ILE A 73 7.17 14.73 0.80
CA ILE A 73 7.96 13.90 1.70
C ILE A 73 8.87 13.00 0.89
N TYR A 74 10.16 13.05 1.19
CA TYR A 74 11.15 12.16 0.59
C TYR A 74 11.25 10.86 1.39
N ARG A 75 11.54 9.74 0.72
CA ARG A 75 11.69 8.45 1.38
C ARG A 75 12.97 8.32 2.21
N ASN A 76 13.97 9.17 1.98
CA ASN A 76 15.32 9.11 2.57
C ASN A 76 15.66 10.37 3.37
N LYS A 77 14.75 10.86 4.20
CA LYS A 77 14.94 12.01 5.10
C LYS A 77 14.62 11.66 6.55
N THR A 78 14.72 10.38 6.91
CA THR A 78 14.63 9.93 8.31
C THR A 78 15.66 10.62 9.16
N LYS A 79 15.33 10.98 10.39
CA LYS A 79 16.22 11.62 11.34
C LYS A 79 16.54 10.65 12.47
N LEU A 80 17.72 10.85 13.05
CA LEU A 80 18.13 10.10 14.23
C LEU A 80 17.06 10.23 15.33
N ASN A 81 16.72 9.12 15.96
CA ASN A 81 15.68 9.00 16.99
C ASN A 81 14.24 9.23 16.51
N ASP A 82 13.98 9.18 15.20
CA ASP A 82 12.61 9.11 14.72
C ASP A 82 11.94 7.79 15.11
N ASP A 83 10.68 7.86 15.46
CA ASP A 83 9.82 6.69 15.63
C ASP A 83 9.36 6.18 14.26
N VAL A 84 9.23 4.85 14.11
CA VAL A 84 8.73 4.19 12.91
C VAL A 84 7.26 3.85 13.07
N TYR A 85 6.44 4.25 12.11
CA TYR A 85 4.99 4.05 12.11
C TYR A 85 4.52 3.35 10.84
N VAL A 86 3.43 2.59 10.95
CA VAL A 86 2.75 1.97 9.81
C VAL A 86 1.24 2.13 9.94
N THR A 87 0.55 2.28 8.79
CA THR A 87 -0.91 2.26 8.73
C THR A 87 -1.47 0.85 8.58
N GLY A 88 -2.74 0.66 8.93
CA GLY A 88 -3.50 -0.56 8.67
C GLY A 88 -2.95 -1.83 9.31
N ASN A 89 -3.14 -2.95 8.63
CA ASN A 89 -2.58 -4.27 8.95
C ASN A 89 -1.72 -4.76 7.79
N LEU A 90 -0.72 -5.59 8.09
CA LEU A 90 0.24 -6.12 7.11
C LEU A 90 0.10 -7.63 6.94
N GLY A 91 0.51 -8.13 5.78
CA GLY A 91 0.67 -9.55 5.45
C GLY A 91 -0.59 -10.25 4.94
N ASP A 92 -1.76 -9.61 4.99
CA ASP A 92 -3.01 -10.21 4.48
C ASP A 92 -2.97 -10.40 2.96
N SER A 93 -2.39 -9.46 2.22
CA SER A 93 -2.29 -9.50 0.76
C SER A 93 -1.47 -10.68 0.28
N PHE A 94 -0.38 -10.98 0.95
CA PHE A 94 0.43 -12.16 0.65
C PHE A 94 -0.38 -13.47 0.74
N LEU A 95 -1.18 -13.66 1.79
CA LEU A 95 -2.05 -14.84 1.89
C LEU A 95 -3.10 -14.86 0.79
N GLY A 96 -3.63 -13.72 0.37
CA GLY A 96 -4.53 -13.61 -0.78
C GLY A 96 -3.89 -14.17 -2.06
N LEU A 97 -2.66 -13.79 -2.33
CA LEU A 97 -1.88 -14.34 -3.45
C LEU A 97 -1.64 -15.84 -3.31
N GLN A 98 -1.35 -16.35 -2.10
CA GLN A 98 -1.14 -17.79 -1.88
C GLN A 98 -2.44 -18.61 -2.09
N VAL A 99 -3.60 -18.05 -1.70
CA VAL A 99 -4.92 -18.66 -1.97
C VAL A 99 -5.20 -18.70 -3.48
N LEU A 100 -4.95 -17.61 -4.20
CA LEU A 100 -5.08 -17.56 -5.67
C LEU A 100 -4.17 -18.58 -6.36
N LYS A 101 -2.95 -18.78 -5.85
CA LYS A 101 -1.99 -19.80 -6.32
C LYS A 101 -2.33 -21.21 -5.85
N LYS A 102 -3.48 -21.41 -5.17
CA LYS A 102 -3.94 -22.69 -4.62
C LYS A 102 -2.95 -23.36 -3.63
N LYS A 103 -2.04 -22.59 -3.04
CA LYS A 103 -1.13 -23.09 -2.00
C LYS A 103 -1.81 -23.26 -0.65
N PHE A 104 -2.82 -22.46 -0.38
CA PHE A 104 -3.69 -22.57 0.78
C PHE A 104 -5.15 -22.55 0.35
N ASN A 105 -5.99 -23.30 1.09
CA ASN A 105 -7.43 -23.30 0.91
C ASN A 105 -8.10 -23.28 2.29
N PHE A 106 -8.89 -22.25 2.53
CA PHE A 106 -9.64 -22.04 3.76
C PHE A 106 -11.16 -22.16 3.50
N LYS A 107 -11.97 -21.96 4.53
CA LYS A 107 -13.41 -21.74 4.33
C LYS A 107 -13.62 -20.53 3.40
N LYS A 108 -14.64 -20.58 2.53
CA LYS A 108 -14.91 -19.57 1.51
C LYS A 108 -14.79 -18.13 2.02
N LYS A 109 -15.41 -17.79 3.14
CA LYS A 109 -15.37 -16.44 3.73
C LYS A 109 -13.94 -15.95 4.03
N ILE A 110 -13.02 -16.84 4.41
CA ILE A 110 -11.62 -16.49 4.71
C ILE A 110 -10.83 -16.37 3.42
N ASN A 111 -11.07 -17.25 2.44
CA ASN A 111 -10.48 -17.12 1.10
C ASN A 111 -10.85 -15.77 0.49
N ASP A 112 -12.15 -15.45 0.46
CA ASP A 112 -12.68 -14.20 -0.12
C ASP A 112 -12.07 -12.97 0.60
N TYR A 113 -11.91 -13.02 1.92
CA TYR A 113 -11.26 -11.96 2.70
C TYR A 113 -9.82 -11.70 2.25
N PHE A 114 -8.97 -12.74 2.18
CA PHE A 114 -7.58 -12.57 1.80
C PHE A 114 -7.42 -12.19 0.32
N ILE A 115 -8.22 -12.79 -0.57
CA ILE A 115 -8.24 -12.46 -2.01
C ILE A 115 -8.64 -10.99 -2.22
N ASP A 116 -9.64 -10.50 -1.47
CA ASP A 116 -10.04 -9.09 -1.54
C ASP A 116 -8.92 -8.15 -1.08
N LYS A 117 -8.15 -8.50 -0.04
CA LYS A 117 -6.99 -7.72 0.41
C LYS A 117 -5.89 -7.63 -0.65
N TYR A 118 -5.66 -8.69 -1.41
CA TYR A 118 -4.70 -8.70 -2.51
C TYR A 118 -5.17 -7.85 -3.70
N PHE A 119 -6.43 -7.99 -4.13
CA PHE A 119 -6.95 -7.25 -5.29
C PHE A 119 -7.34 -5.80 -4.97
N LYS A 120 -7.75 -5.53 -3.73
CA LYS A 120 -8.27 -4.23 -3.30
C LYS A 120 -7.63 -3.78 -1.98
N PRO A 121 -6.33 -3.49 -1.99
CA PRO A 121 -5.65 -2.99 -0.80
C PRO A 121 -6.32 -1.70 -0.31
N ASN A 122 -6.30 -1.51 1.01
CA ASN A 122 -6.91 -0.33 1.63
C ASN A 122 -5.96 0.86 1.56
N ILE A 123 -6.05 1.62 0.48
CA ILE A 123 -5.19 2.78 0.22
C ILE A 123 -5.62 3.98 1.08
N GLN A 124 -4.68 4.56 1.82
CA GLN A 124 -4.93 5.61 2.82
C GLN A 124 -4.95 7.03 2.21
N ILE A 125 -5.83 7.28 1.23
CA ILE A 125 -5.84 8.54 0.46
C ILE A 125 -6.10 9.78 1.34
N ALA A 126 -6.94 9.65 2.36
CA ALA A 126 -7.25 10.75 3.28
C ALA A 126 -6.05 11.20 4.11
N LEU A 127 -5.04 10.31 4.27
CA LEU A 127 -3.83 10.61 5.01
C LEU A 127 -2.86 11.50 4.22
N SER A 128 -2.91 11.53 2.90
CA SER A 128 -1.89 12.14 2.03
C SER A 128 -1.41 13.51 2.50
N LYS A 129 -2.28 14.52 2.47
CA LYS A 129 -1.92 15.89 2.89
C LYS A 129 -1.62 16.02 4.39
N LYS A 130 -2.22 15.17 5.23
CA LYS A 130 -1.99 15.20 6.68
C LYS A 130 -0.60 14.69 7.05
N LEU A 131 -0.05 13.79 6.23
CA LEU A 131 1.30 13.23 6.42
C LEU A 131 2.39 14.30 6.45
N LEU A 132 2.25 15.36 5.65
CA LEU A 132 3.15 16.52 5.61
C LEU A 132 3.33 17.22 6.98
N ASN A 133 2.38 17.09 7.91
CA ASN A 133 2.44 17.76 9.21
C ASN A 133 3.38 17.08 10.21
N PHE A 134 3.73 15.82 9.96
CA PHE A 134 4.48 15.04 10.95
C PHE A 134 5.54 14.08 10.38
N ALA A 135 5.40 13.58 9.17
CA ALA A 135 6.36 12.61 8.64
C ALA A 135 7.64 13.28 8.15
N ASN A 136 8.79 12.73 8.54
CA ASN A 136 10.10 13.12 8.02
C ASN A 136 10.44 12.33 6.75
N SER A 137 10.14 11.04 6.74
CA SER A 137 10.28 10.14 5.57
C SER A 137 9.04 9.28 5.43
N SER A 138 8.73 8.85 4.21
CA SER A 138 7.60 7.97 3.95
C SER A 138 7.76 7.19 2.66
N ILE A 139 7.26 5.95 2.67
CA ILE A 139 7.20 5.02 1.55
C ILE A 139 5.93 4.15 1.70
N ASP A 140 5.41 3.59 0.64
CA ASP A 140 4.40 2.54 0.71
C ASP A 140 5.03 1.15 0.85
N ILE A 141 4.30 0.22 1.48
CA ILE A 141 4.75 -1.16 1.64
C ILE A 141 4.29 -1.97 0.44
N SER A 142 5.11 -1.98 -0.59
CA SER A 142 4.90 -2.73 -1.84
C SER A 142 5.75 -3.99 -1.93
N ASP A 143 7.00 -3.96 -1.46
CA ASP A 143 7.91 -5.11 -1.48
C ASP A 143 7.95 -5.85 -0.13
N GLY A 144 7.42 -5.23 0.91
CA GLY A 144 7.32 -5.77 2.27
C GLY A 144 7.98 -4.90 3.31
N LEU A 145 7.54 -5.05 4.56
CA LEU A 145 7.92 -4.15 5.65
C LEU A 145 9.44 -3.94 5.76
N ILE A 146 10.21 -5.02 5.74
CA ILE A 146 11.67 -4.94 5.92
C ILE A 146 12.32 -4.30 4.70
N ALA A 147 12.02 -4.78 3.49
CA ALA A 147 12.63 -4.27 2.26
C ALA A 147 12.35 -2.77 2.06
N ASP A 148 11.12 -2.32 2.32
CA ASP A 148 10.75 -0.91 2.15
C ASP A 148 11.32 -0.03 3.27
N LEU A 149 11.44 -0.54 4.50
CA LEU A 149 12.14 0.17 5.58
C LEU A 149 13.63 0.33 5.27
N GLU A 150 14.29 -0.69 4.75
CA GLU A 150 15.69 -0.63 4.32
C GLU A 150 15.88 0.43 3.21
N LYS A 151 14.97 0.52 2.24
CA LYS A 151 15.00 1.58 1.22
C LYS A 151 14.87 2.98 1.82
N MET A 152 14.10 3.14 2.91
CA MET A 152 14.00 4.41 3.62
C MET A 152 15.31 4.76 4.33
N MET A 153 16.02 3.78 4.89
CA MET A 153 17.29 3.97 5.60
C MET A 153 18.49 4.03 4.66
N ASN A 154 18.32 3.64 3.40
CA ASN A 154 19.40 3.59 2.42
C ASN A 154 20.11 4.95 2.25
N PHE A 155 21.44 4.92 2.20
CA PHE A 155 22.34 6.09 2.10
C PHE A 155 22.30 7.08 3.29
N GLN A 156 21.59 6.78 4.37
CA GLN A 156 21.51 7.68 5.54
C GLN A 156 22.41 7.29 6.70
N LYS A 157 23.10 6.14 6.64
CA LYS A 157 23.93 5.59 7.73
C LYS A 157 23.14 5.47 9.05
N LEU A 158 21.85 5.16 8.95
CA LEU A 158 20.95 4.91 10.06
C LEU A 158 20.63 3.41 10.15
N SER A 159 20.40 2.94 11.35
CA SER A 159 19.82 1.63 11.65
C SER A 159 18.43 1.81 12.27
N TYR A 160 17.68 0.73 12.35
CA TYR A 160 16.34 0.73 12.95
C TYR A 160 16.18 -0.45 13.91
N LEU A 161 15.29 -0.27 14.87
CA LEU A 161 14.86 -1.31 15.80
C LEU A 161 13.35 -1.47 15.70
N LEU A 162 12.87 -2.65 15.27
CA LEU A 162 11.46 -2.98 15.20
C LEU A 162 11.04 -3.82 16.41
N ASN A 163 9.86 -3.53 16.94
CA ASN A 163 9.18 -4.38 17.90
C ASN A 163 8.16 -5.27 17.16
N GLU A 164 8.51 -6.53 16.92
CA GLU A 164 7.67 -7.47 16.18
C GLU A 164 6.27 -7.61 16.80
N ASN A 165 6.14 -7.55 18.13
CA ASN A 165 4.85 -7.66 18.81
C ASN A 165 3.91 -6.50 18.47
N LYS A 166 4.45 -5.32 18.17
CA LYS A 166 3.69 -4.12 17.80
C LYS A 166 3.31 -4.06 16.32
N ILE A 167 3.90 -4.87 15.45
CA ILE A 167 3.54 -4.90 14.03
C ILE A 167 2.07 -5.32 13.90
N PRO A 168 1.21 -4.47 13.31
CA PRO A 168 -0.22 -4.73 13.25
C PRO A 168 -0.54 -5.78 12.18
N ILE A 169 -1.30 -6.79 12.58
CA ILE A 169 -1.83 -7.83 11.69
C ILE A 169 -3.32 -8.02 11.94
N SER A 170 -4.02 -8.63 10.98
CA SER A 170 -5.43 -8.95 11.12
C SER A 170 -5.64 -10.16 12.05
N LYS A 171 -6.87 -10.29 12.58
CA LYS A 171 -7.27 -11.47 13.34
C LYS A 171 -7.18 -12.75 12.48
N ASN A 172 -7.49 -12.66 11.19
CA ASN A 172 -7.41 -13.80 10.28
C ASN A 172 -5.97 -14.24 10.08
N LEU A 173 -5.03 -13.30 9.90
CA LEU A 173 -3.60 -13.59 9.80
C LEU A 173 -3.03 -14.14 11.11
N LEU A 174 -3.46 -13.61 12.27
CA LEU A 174 -3.05 -14.15 13.57
C LEU A 174 -3.49 -15.61 13.74
N ASN A 175 -4.73 -15.94 13.35
CA ASN A 175 -5.24 -17.32 13.39
C ASN A 175 -4.45 -18.24 12.45
N PHE A 176 -4.08 -17.75 11.25
CA PHE A 176 -3.22 -18.47 10.32
C PHE A 176 -1.84 -18.77 10.94
N ILE A 177 -1.18 -17.76 11.51
CA ILE A 177 0.13 -17.89 12.17
C ILE A 177 0.07 -18.97 13.25
N LYS A 178 -0.93 -18.93 14.12
CA LYS A 178 -1.10 -19.92 15.21
C LYS A 178 -1.35 -21.34 14.67
N LYS A 179 -2.15 -21.47 13.61
CA LYS A 179 -2.51 -22.78 13.05
C LYS A 179 -1.36 -23.45 12.30
N TYR A 180 -0.57 -22.67 11.56
CA TYR A 180 0.45 -23.20 10.65
C TYR A 180 1.87 -22.93 11.13
N ASN A 181 2.04 -22.36 12.32
CA ASN A 181 3.33 -22.06 12.95
C ASN A 181 4.28 -21.20 12.09
N TYR A 182 3.72 -20.19 11.41
CA TYR A 182 4.53 -19.22 10.66
C TYR A 182 5.08 -18.13 11.59
N LYS A 183 6.22 -17.55 11.22
CA LYS A 183 6.73 -16.35 11.87
C LYS A 183 6.03 -15.12 11.30
N LYS A 184 5.59 -14.21 12.17
CA LYS A 184 4.91 -12.96 11.76
C LYS A 184 5.75 -12.16 10.78
N ILE A 185 7.05 -12.01 11.10
CA ILE A 185 7.97 -11.19 10.30
C ILE A 185 8.10 -11.71 8.86
N GLU A 186 8.07 -13.01 8.64
CA GLU A 186 8.11 -13.59 7.29
C GLU A 186 6.92 -13.20 6.43
N LEU A 187 5.73 -13.12 7.02
CA LEU A 187 4.50 -12.80 6.30
C LEU A 187 4.39 -11.31 5.99
N VAL A 188 4.70 -10.44 6.95
CA VAL A 188 4.63 -8.98 6.76
C VAL A 188 5.74 -8.42 5.87
N SER A 189 6.77 -9.25 5.57
CA SER A 189 7.88 -8.90 4.68
C SER A 189 7.66 -9.35 3.23
N LYS A 190 6.44 -9.75 2.84
CA LYS A 190 6.15 -10.26 1.48
C LYS A 190 5.48 -9.26 0.54
N GLY A 191 5.16 -8.06 1.03
CA GLY A 191 4.64 -6.97 0.21
C GLY A 191 3.17 -7.05 -0.19
N ASP A 192 2.82 -6.24 -1.19
CA ASP A 192 1.47 -6.04 -1.75
C ASP A 192 0.43 -5.49 -0.75
N ASP A 193 0.85 -4.95 0.40
CA ASP A 193 -0.06 -4.38 1.41
C ASP A 193 -0.44 -2.92 1.11
N TYR A 194 0.42 -2.17 0.44
CA TYR A 194 0.26 -0.76 0.05
C TYR A 194 -0.13 0.17 1.21
N GLN A 195 0.27 -0.20 2.43
CA GLN A 195 0.13 0.65 3.61
C GLN A 195 1.24 1.70 3.65
N VAL A 196 0.99 2.80 4.35
CA VAL A 196 1.98 3.87 4.51
C VAL A 196 2.94 3.51 5.65
N LEU A 197 4.22 3.41 5.34
CA LEU A 197 5.33 3.34 6.27
C LEU A 197 5.98 4.71 6.37
N PHE A 198 6.15 5.25 7.57
CA PHE A 198 6.75 6.57 7.73
C PHE A 198 7.53 6.70 9.04
N THR A 199 8.43 7.67 9.08
CA THR A 199 9.16 8.05 10.29
C THR A 199 8.75 9.45 10.73
N ALA A 200 8.73 9.66 12.05
CA ALA A 200 8.38 10.94 12.64
C ALA A 200 9.09 11.14 13.99
N ARG A 201 9.38 12.40 14.33
CA ARG A 201 9.91 12.73 15.67
C ARG A 201 8.94 12.28 16.76
N PRO A 202 9.42 11.81 17.92
CA PRO A 202 8.57 11.42 19.05
C PRO A 202 7.60 12.53 19.50
N SER A 203 8.01 13.79 19.38
CA SER A 203 7.15 14.96 19.71
C SER A 203 5.90 15.09 18.85
N LYS A 204 5.86 14.38 17.71
CA LYS A 204 4.71 14.38 16.79
C LYS A 204 3.65 13.31 17.13
N SER A 205 3.88 12.45 18.13
CA SER A 205 2.96 11.37 18.50
C SER A 205 1.52 11.84 18.71
N ARG A 206 1.32 12.96 19.44
CA ARG A 206 -0.04 13.51 19.71
C ARG A 206 -0.79 13.92 18.43
N ILE A 207 -0.10 14.52 17.44
CA ILE A 207 -0.74 14.91 16.17
C ILE A 207 -1.02 13.68 15.31
N ILE A 208 -0.16 12.68 15.35
CA ILE A 208 -0.37 11.39 14.66
C ILE A 208 -1.62 10.71 15.22
N ASP A 209 -1.76 10.60 16.56
CA ASP A 209 -2.93 10.00 17.22
C ASP A 209 -4.22 10.76 16.92
N LYS A 210 -4.19 12.11 16.97
CA LYS A 210 -5.34 12.93 16.59
C LYS A 210 -5.73 12.71 15.12
N THR A 211 -4.75 12.63 14.22
CA THR A 211 -5.01 12.39 12.80
C THR A 211 -5.58 10.99 12.57
N ALA A 212 -5.03 9.97 13.23
CA ALA A 212 -5.52 8.60 13.17
C ALA A 212 -7.00 8.52 13.57
N LYS A 213 -7.37 9.14 14.70
CA LYS A 213 -8.76 9.19 15.18
C LYS A 213 -9.68 9.98 14.23
N ALA A 214 -9.25 11.15 13.76
CA ALA A 214 -10.07 12.00 12.89
C ALA A 214 -10.36 11.40 11.52
N LEU A 215 -9.47 10.54 11.02
CA LEU A 215 -9.59 9.87 9.72
C LEU A 215 -10.09 8.43 9.83
N ASP A 216 -10.31 7.92 11.06
CA ASP A 216 -10.61 6.51 11.33
C ASP A 216 -9.59 5.55 10.68
N ILE A 217 -8.31 5.88 10.79
CA ILE A 217 -7.19 5.12 10.24
C ILE A 217 -6.38 4.53 11.40
N LYS A 218 -6.12 3.23 11.34
CA LYS A 218 -5.17 2.60 12.26
C LYS A 218 -3.75 3.04 11.91
N ILE A 219 -3.07 3.74 12.82
CA ILE A 219 -1.64 4.08 12.73
C ILE A 219 -0.95 3.49 13.96
N THR A 220 0.10 2.72 13.75
CA THR A 220 0.78 1.99 14.82
C THR A 220 2.27 2.33 14.82
N LYS A 221 2.80 2.76 15.97
CA LYS A 221 4.25 2.84 16.20
C LYS A 221 4.80 1.42 16.35
N ILE A 222 5.73 1.06 15.48
CA ILE A 222 6.30 -0.29 15.41
C ILE A 222 7.79 -0.35 15.75
N GLY A 223 8.45 0.80 15.90
CA GLY A 223 9.89 0.83 16.15
C GLY A 223 10.45 2.24 16.31
N LYS A 224 11.75 2.29 16.16
CA LYS A 224 12.56 3.51 16.24
C LYS A 224 13.73 3.39 15.27
#